data_73aec9dbd369fe9b6f482a4d4af6a2fe
#
_entry.id   73aec9dbd369fe9b6f482a4d4af6a2fe
#
_cell.length_a   1.000
_cell.length_b   1.000
_cell.length_c   1.000
_cell.angle_alpha   90.00
_cell.angle_beta   90.00
_cell.angle_gamma   90.00
#
_symmetry.space_group_name_H-M   'P 1'
#
loop_
_entity.id
_entity.type
_entity.pdbx_description
1 polymer ?
#
loop_
_entity_poly.entity_id
_entity_poly.type
_entity_poly.pdbx_seq_one_letter_code
_entity_poly.pdbx_strand_id
1 'polypeptide(L)'
;MPFKPVRGLVGAVVIPTVLALPSAAFAATAGNPLCPGEEVLFNPGNGEDIVVPDGFAASVFAKGLNFPTGIAFRGHSQKFEVYVLESGAFPASRCNDGAAWQANGLPGNPFTPDVVVFDQNAKPLRTLGKPTDATNGSANAFQPVGPGVDLAFEHGPYGGRLFATDNGSNGGRISILDPSKGTLTALATGLPGGPTGQLAFQDGWIYWGSGATTNGGVVGSAGEQPPVPCQDITLSQNVFDAGDGTLTSGYSPFGKTNPGETVPAFFDGSTSKTRPGVCNGAVLRAPLRDINKIEPFSWGYRNGYALRFAPHDHPLAGGLLVGENGTEESGPRPAHNVPDSLHLARQNPDGSPDYHGWPDRFGFLPSNQAVFNPVGAIFDALCVIDPSNPPSMCTPASLARILTENVPVRDVLAFPPQQITSPLAIEASNSSFTAIDFAPGIFVGGPVKHGAALYTLEGDFGFSAANATPPAPEAGHEVKLINFSGGWGQPPVLNMQRFAHNTTSDQAFVDGIRGFNRPTNVRFGPDGCAYVADYGAIRDVGQSDPETGFKNPADSALVQIPGTGVIWKICRQ
;
A
#
# COMPACT_ATOMS: atom_id res chain seq x y z
N MET A 1 33.57 -18.50 -91.60
CA MET A 1 32.98 -17.26 -91.07
C MET A 1 32.67 -17.50 -89.61
N PRO A 2 33.29 -16.78 -88.68
CA PRO A 2 33.08 -17.05 -87.26
C PRO A 2 32.04 -16.08 -86.67
N PHE A 3 31.14 -16.61 -85.87
CA PHE A 3 30.17 -15.88 -85.11
C PHE A 3 30.84 -15.21 -83.86
N LYS A 4 30.55 -13.93 -83.64
CA LYS A 4 30.92 -13.16 -82.44
C LYS A 4 29.85 -13.34 -81.40
N PRO A 5 30.23 -13.50 -80.08
CA PRO A 5 29.27 -13.55 -79.02
C PRO A 5 28.90 -12.12 -78.56
N VAL A 6 27.62 -11.91 -78.29
CA VAL A 6 27.04 -10.69 -77.71
C VAL A 6 27.20 -10.78 -76.19
N ARG A 7 27.87 -9.81 -75.56
CA ARG A 7 27.94 -9.65 -74.10
C ARG A 7 26.65 -8.95 -73.60
N GLY A 8 25.88 -9.68 -72.81
CA GLY A 8 24.78 -9.11 -72.04
C GLY A 8 25.30 -8.37 -70.82
N LEU A 9 24.91 -7.10 -70.64
CA LEU A 9 25.08 -6.35 -69.43
C LEU A 9 24.06 -6.83 -68.40
N VAL A 10 24.54 -7.36 -67.28
CA VAL A 10 23.72 -7.63 -66.07
C VAL A 10 23.73 -6.33 -65.23
N GLY A 11 22.64 -5.61 -65.23
CA GLY A 11 22.45 -4.47 -64.35
C GLY A 11 22.15 -4.95 -62.94
N ALA A 12 23.04 -4.65 -62.00
CA ALA A 12 22.79 -4.87 -60.58
C ALA A 12 21.78 -3.83 -60.06
N VAL A 13 20.60 -4.28 -59.68
CA VAL A 13 19.60 -3.46 -58.94
C VAL A 13 20.05 -3.41 -57.49
N VAL A 14 20.59 -2.27 -57.06
CA VAL A 14 20.84 -1.97 -55.65
C VAL A 14 19.51 -1.57 -55.00
N ILE A 15 18.92 -2.47 -54.23
CA ILE A 15 17.76 -2.15 -53.34
C ILE A 15 18.32 -1.44 -52.13
N PRO A 16 17.98 -0.17 -51.83
CA PRO A 16 18.39 0.47 -50.61
C PRO A 16 17.66 -0.20 -49.41
N THR A 17 18.41 -0.88 -48.58
CA THR A 17 17.91 -1.33 -47.30
C THR A 17 17.70 -0.09 -46.42
N VAL A 18 16.46 0.33 -46.28
CA VAL A 18 16.09 1.35 -45.29
C VAL A 18 16.23 0.70 -43.92
N LEU A 19 17.32 0.96 -43.25
CA LEU A 19 17.45 0.70 -41.80
C LEU A 19 16.39 1.57 -41.11
N ALA A 20 15.28 0.95 -40.71
CA ALA A 20 14.36 1.55 -39.76
C ALA A 20 15.13 1.72 -38.44
N LEU A 21 15.57 2.93 -38.18
CA LEU A 21 16.03 3.30 -36.86
C LEU A 21 14.84 3.07 -35.90
N PRO A 22 15.03 2.41 -34.75
CA PRO A 22 13.96 2.33 -33.77
C PRO A 22 13.59 3.78 -33.41
N SER A 23 12.33 4.13 -33.62
CA SER A 23 11.78 5.40 -33.13
C SER A 23 11.99 5.39 -31.62
N ALA A 24 12.93 6.22 -31.14
CA ALA A 24 13.01 6.52 -29.73
C ALA A 24 11.63 7.05 -29.34
N ALA A 25 10.88 6.27 -28.56
CA ALA A 25 9.66 6.75 -27.95
C ALA A 25 10.08 7.90 -27.05
N PHE A 26 9.77 9.13 -27.44
CA PHE A 26 10.02 10.29 -26.58
C PHE A 26 9.22 10.09 -25.28
N ALA A 27 9.84 10.32 -24.14
CA ALA A 27 9.15 10.40 -22.86
C ALA A 27 8.04 11.44 -23.01
N ALA A 28 6.82 11.05 -22.67
CA ALA A 28 5.69 11.98 -22.65
C ALA A 28 5.67 12.70 -21.30
N THR A 29 5.43 14.01 -21.33
CA THR A 29 5.15 14.74 -20.09
C THR A 29 3.74 14.37 -19.63
N ALA A 30 3.62 13.89 -18.40
CA ALA A 30 2.36 13.67 -17.70
C ALA A 30 2.25 14.68 -16.55
N GLY A 31 1.07 15.21 -16.30
CA GLY A 31 0.88 16.24 -15.27
C GLY A 31 -0.49 16.15 -14.62
N ASN A 32 -0.65 16.97 -13.57
CA ASN A 32 -1.92 17.14 -12.89
C ASN A 32 -2.48 18.54 -13.20
N PRO A 33 -3.55 18.64 -14.03
CA PRO A 33 -4.12 19.95 -14.39
C PRO A 33 -4.65 20.78 -13.22
N LEU A 34 -4.96 20.17 -12.07
CA LEU A 34 -5.36 20.89 -10.86
C LEU A 34 -4.17 21.57 -10.17
N CYS A 35 -2.96 21.10 -10.44
CA CYS A 35 -1.72 21.65 -9.91
C CYS A 35 -0.71 21.84 -11.05
N PRO A 36 -0.89 22.88 -11.89
CA PRO A 36 0.04 23.19 -12.96
C PRO A 36 1.46 23.40 -12.43
N GLY A 37 2.43 22.80 -13.09
CA GLY A 37 3.84 22.80 -12.65
C GLY A 37 4.26 21.47 -12.02
N GLU A 38 3.31 20.61 -11.64
CA GLU A 38 3.56 19.27 -11.15
C GLU A 38 3.53 18.27 -12.32
N GLU A 39 4.59 18.30 -13.12
CA GLU A 39 4.73 17.45 -14.31
C GLU A 39 5.92 16.50 -14.14
N VAL A 40 5.78 15.31 -14.71
CA VAL A 40 6.81 14.26 -14.70
C VAL A 40 7.08 13.78 -16.13
N LEU A 41 8.29 13.33 -16.38
CA LEU A 41 8.59 12.56 -17.58
C LEU A 41 8.15 11.12 -17.33
N PHE A 42 7.11 10.67 -18.05
CA PHE A 42 6.58 9.32 -17.91
C PHE A 42 6.83 8.50 -19.17
N ASN A 43 7.62 7.47 -19.04
CA ASN A 43 7.88 6.51 -20.12
C ASN A 43 8.13 5.11 -19.53
N PRO A 44 7.10 4.30 -19.33
CA PRO A 44 7.29 2.94 -18.80
C PRO A 44 8.00 2.02 -19.81
N GLY A 45 8.10 2.41 -21.09
CA GLY A 45 8.62 1.56 -22.17
C GLY A 45 7.86 0.24 -22.21
N ASN A 46 8.61 -0.85 -22.14
CA ASN A 46 8.11 -2.20 -21.85
C ASN A 46 8.80 -2.82 -20.62
N GLY A 47 9.35 -1.99 -19.72
CA GLY A 47 10.05 -2.43 -18.52
C GLY A 47 11.51 -2.79 -18.76
N GLU A 48 12.17 -2.14 -19.72
CA GLU A 48 13.55 -2.47 -20.11
C GLU A 48 14.56 -2.22 -19.00
N ASP A 49 14.22 -1.36 -18.04
CA ASP A 49 15.08 -1.04 -16.91
C ASP A 49 14.64 -1.76 -15.61
N ILE A 50 13.72 -2.74 -15.71
CA ILE A 50 13.37 -3.66 -14.63
C ILE A 50 14.30 -4.87 -14.68
N VAL A 51 15.06 -5.07 -13.62
CA VAL A 51 15.92 -6.23 -13.42
C VAL A 51 15.10 -7.37 -12.82
N VAL A 52 15.12 -8.53 -13.46
CA VAL A 52 14.53 -9.78 -12.95
C VAL A 52 15.55 -10.89 -13.01
N PRO A 53 15.42 -11.97 -12.22
CA PRO A 53 16.34 -13.12 -12.29
C PRO A 53 16.34 -13.81 -13.66
N ASP A 54 17.44 -14.49 -14.00
CA ASP A 54 17.53 -15.33 -15.19
C ASP A 54 16.37 -16.33 -15.28
N GLY A 55 15.79 -16.46 -16.48
CA GLY A 55 14.62 -17.29 -16.73
C GLY A 55 13.28 -16.62 -16.44
N PHE A 56 13.28 -15.32 -16.13
CA PHE A 56 12.07 -14.50 -16.02
C PHE A 56 12.14 -13.29 -16.96
N ALA A 57 10.98 -12.75 -17.31
CA ALA A 57 10.88 -11.51 -18.08
C ALA A 57 9.76 -10.64 -17.54
N ALA A 58 10.03 -9.35 -17.42
CA ALA A 58 9.03 -8.32 -17.13
C ALA A 58 8.57 -7.65 -18.44
N SER A 59 7.31 -7.25 -18.49
CA SER A 59 6.74 -6.50 -19.62
C SER A 59 5.53 -5.70 -19.14
N VAL A 60 5.14 -4.69 -19.91
CA VAL A 60 3.89 -3.95 -19.67
C VAL A 60 2.71 -4.81 -20.12
N PHE A 61 1.74 -5.05 -19.21
CA PHE A 61 0.43 -5.59 -19.59
C PHE A 61 -0.52 -4.46 -19.98
N ALA A 62 -0.71 -3.45 -19.10
CA ALA A 62 -1.53 -2.28 -19.39
C ALA A 62 -0.86 -1.03 -18.80
N LYS A 63 -1.09 0.13 -19.41
CA LYS A 63 -0.55 1.42 -18.98
C LYS A 63 -1.54 2.55 -19.22
N GLY A 64 -1.26 3.73 -18.69
CA GLY A 64 -2.15 4.88 -18.77
C GLY A 64 -3.32 4.79 -17.78
N LEU A 65 -3.13 4.05 -16.70
CA LEU A 65 -4.11 3.84 -15.65
C LEU A 65 -4.04 4.95 -14.58
N ASN A 66 -5.12 5.09 -13.81
CA ASN A 66 -5.21 6.06 -12.73
C ASN A 66 -5.09 5.34 -11.38
N PHE A 67 -3.87 5.28 -10.86
CA PHE A 67 -3.60 4.83 -9.49
C PHE A 67 -4.11 3.41 -9.17
N PRO A 68 -3.70 2.37 -9.92
CA PRO A 68 -4.17 1.01 -9.68
C PRO A 68 -3.68 0.46 -8.34
N THR A 69 -4.61 -0.14 -7.57
CA THR A 69 -4.33 -0.76 -6.26
C THR A 69 -4.75 -2.22 -6.18
N GLY A 70 -5.78 -2.63 -6.89
CA GLY A 70 -6.32 -3.98 -6.83
C GLY A 70 -6.27 -4.71 -8.15
N ILE A 71 -5.94 -6.02 -8.12
CA ILE A 71 -5.99 -6.90 -9.30
C ILE A 71 -6.74 -8.17 -8.94
N ALA A 72 -7.70 -8.57 -9.79
CA ALA A 72 -8.36 -9.87 -9.70
C ALA A 72 -8.53 -10.52 -11.08
N PHE A 73 -8.66 -11.84 -11.09
CA PHE A 73 -8.78 -12.60 -12.33
C PHE A 73 -10.04 -13.45 -12.33
N ARG A 74 -10.62 -13.67 -13.51
CA ARG A 74 -11.72 -14.60 -13.71
C ARG A 74 -11.53 -15.38 -14.99
N GLY A 75 -11.40 -16.70 -14.88
CA GLY A 75 -11.25 -17.59 -16.03
C GLY A 75 -10.17 -18.64 -15.81
N HIS A 76 -9.60 -19.15 -16.87
CA HIS A 76 -8.57 -20.17 -16.87
C HIS A 76 -7.41 -19.80 -17.80
N SER A 77 -6.32 -20.53 -17.75
CA SER A 77 -5.02 -20.18 -18.34
C SER A 77 -5.02 -19.63 -19.77
N GLN A 78 -5.96 -20.05 -20.60
CA GLN A 78 -6.03 -19.63 -22.01
C GLN A 78 -7.07 -18.55 -22.27
N LYS A 79 -8.00 -18.32 -21.33
CA LYS A 79 -9.07 -17.33 -21.49
C LYS A 79 -9.49 -16.81 -20.13
N PHE A 80 -9.11 -15.59 -19.82
CA PHE A 80 -9.48 -14.92 -18.58
C PHE A 80 -9.63 -13.42 -18.76
N GLU A 81 -10.34 -12.83 -17.83
CA GLU A 81 -10.44 -11.38 -17.66
C GLU A 81 -9.55 -10.95 -16.50
N VAL A 82 -8.98 -9.76 -16.65
CA VAL A 82 -8.17 -9.07 -15.63
C VAL A 82 -8.96 -7.85 -15.18
N TYR A 83 -9.30 -7.80 -13.91
CA TYR A 83 -10.00 -6.69 -13.27
C TYR A 83 -8.96 -5.86 -12.54
N VAL A 84 -8.88 -4.58 -12.85
CA VAL A 84 -7.94 -3.62 -12.24
C VAL A 84 -8.75 -2.53 -11.55
N LEU A 85 -8.59 -2.40 -10.24
CA LEU A 85 -9.16 -1.31 -9.45
C LEU A 85 -8.27 -0.09 -9.58
N GLU A 86 -8.82 0.99 -10.11
CA GLU A 86 -8.24 2.33 -10.03
C GLU A 86 -8.71 2.99 -8.73
N SER A 87 -7.76 3.45 -7.91
CA SER A 87 -8.03 3.85 -6.53
C SER A 87 -8.83 5.16 -6.40
N GLY A 88 -8.65 6.10 -7.33
CA GLY A 88 -9.09 7.47 -7.13
C GLY A 88 -8.12 8.29 -6.25
N ALA A 89 -8.64 9.30 -5.54
CA ALA A 89 -7.82 10.22 -4.76
C ALA A 89 -7.25 9.58 -3.48
N PHE A 90 -5.93 9.72 -3.27
CA PHE A 90 -5.25 9.39 -2.02
C PHE A 90 -3.89 10.10 -1.91
N PRO A 91 -3.65 10.90 -0.86
CA PRO A 91 -4.66 11.51 0.01
C PRO A 91 -5.51 12.53 -0.75
N ALA A 92 -6.71 12.80 -0.26
CA ALA A 92 -7.53 13.89 -0.80
C ALA A 92 -6.85 15.24 -0.53
N SER A 93 -6.74 16.06 -1.57
CA SER A 93 -6.13 17.39 -1.49
C SER A 93 -6.64 18.27 -2.62
N ARG A 94 -6.25 19.54 -2.64
CA ARG A 94 -6.54 20.45 -3.75
C ARG A 94 -6.09 19.88 -5.12
N CYS A 95 -4.98 19.16 -5.12
CA CYS A 95 -4.43 18.56 -6.34
C CYS A 95 -5.09 17.22 -6.70
N ASN A 96 -5.60 16.51 -5.71
CA ASN A 96 -6.16 15.16 -5.84
C ASN A 96 -7.67 15.20 -5.54
N ASP A 97 -8.43 16.00 -6.31
CA ASP A 97 -9.84 16.30 -6.04
C ASP A 97 -10.71 16.04 -7.27
N GLY A 98 -11.53 14.99 -7.19
CA GLY A 98 -12.46 14.63 -8.24
C GLY A 98 -13.57 15.68 -8.46
N ALA A 99 -14.01 16.37 -7.43
CA ALA A 99 -15.01 17.43 -7.55
C ALA A 99 -14.44 18.65 -8.25
N ALA A 100 -13.22 19.07 -7.88
CA ALA A 100 -12.51 20.14 -8.58
C ALA A 100 -12.23 19.78 -10.03
N TRP A 101 -11.83 18.53 -10.32
CA TRP A 101 -11.65 18.05 -11.69
C TRP A 101 -12.91 18.21 -12.54
N GLN A 102 -14.04 17.74 -12.00
CA GLN A 102 -15.34 17.84 -12.65
C GLN A 102 -15.80 19.31 -12.84
N ALA A 103 -15.62 20.15 -11.81
CA ALA A 103 -15.99 21.56 -11.85
C ALA A 103 -15.19 22.36 -12.89
N ASN A 104 -13.95 21.96 -13.18
CA ASN A 104 -13.14 22.55 -14.24
C ASN A 104 -13.43 21.97 -15.64
N GLY A 105 -14.44 21.10 -15.79
CA GLY A 105 -14.81 20.51 -17.06
C GLY A 105 -13.76 19.58 -17.68
N LEU A 106 -12.85 19.07 -16.88
CA LEU A 106 -11.80 18.17 -17.34
C LEU A 106 -12.38 16.77 -17.64
N PRO A 107 -11.98 16.11 -18.72
CA PRO A 107 -12.52 14.80 -19.09
C PRO A 107 -11.95 13.69 -18.21
N GLY A 108 -12.70 12.59 -18.08
CA GLY A 108 -12.22 11.34 -17.54
C GLY A 108 -11.71 11.48 -16.10
N ASN A 109 -12.57 11.86 -15.15
CA ASN A 109 -12.17 12.07 -13.75
C ASN A 109 -11.33 10.91 -13.18
N PRO A 110 -10.01 11.11 -12.92
CA PRO A 110 -9.12 10.08 -12.41
C PRO A 110 -9.20 9.90 -10.90
N PHE A 111 -9.83 10.83 -10.19
CA PHE A 111 -9.89 10.88 -8.74
C PHE A 111 -11.16 10.26 -8.15
N THR A 112 -11.92 9.52 -8.96
CA THR A 112 -13.03 8.67 -8.50
C THR A 112 -12.70 7.22 -8.78
N PRO A 113 -12.86 6.30 -7.78
CA PRO A 113 -12.54 4.90 -7.99
C PRO A 113 -13.41 4.24 -9.06
N ASP A 114 -12.81 3.33 -9.81
CA ASP A 114 -13.52 2.43 -10.72
C ASP A 114 -12.73 1.14 -10.98
N VAL A 115 -13.31 0.21 -11.73
CA VAL A 115 -12.63 -1.03 -12.14
C VAL A 115 -12.59 -1.12 -13.64
N VAL A 116 -11.40 -1.11 -14.21
CA VAL A 116 -11.17 -1.37 -15.64
C VAL A 116 -10.98 -2.88 -15.84
N VAL A 117 -11.72 -3.45 -16.78
CA VAL A 117 -11.63 -4.87 -17.12
C VAL A 117 -10.95 -5.06 -18.45
N PHE A 118 -9.95 -5.92 -18.48
CA PHE A 118 -9.20 -6.29 -19.69
C PHE A 118 -9.40 -7.77 -20.01
N ASP A 119 -9.18 -8.15 -21.27
CA ASP A 119 -8.94 -9.54 -21.62
C ASP A 119 -7.48 -9.94 -21.34
N GLN A 120 -7.15 -11.22 -21.50
CA GLN A 120 -5.79 -11.75 -21.30
C GLN A 120 -4.70 -11.13 -22.20
N ASN A 121 -5.09 -10.39 -23.25
CA ASN A 121 -4.19 -9.71 -24.20
C ASN A 121 -4.15 -8.20 -23.95
N ALA A 122 -4.57 -7.75 -22.76
CA ALA A 122 -4.59 -6.33 -22.37
C ALA A 122 -5.56 -5.45 -23.18
N LYS A 123 -6.54 -6.04 -23.89
CA LYS A 123 -7.58 -5.26 -24.56
C LYS A 123 -8.62 -4.82 -23.53
N PRO A 124 -8.86 -3.50 -23.37
CA PRO A 124 -9.92 -3.03 -22.47
C PRO A 124 -11.30 -3.46 -22.97
N LEU A 125 -12.11 -3.96 -22.08
CA LEU A 125 -13.45 -4.49 -22.36
C LEU A 125 -14.55 -3.56 -21.84
N ARG A 126 -14.43 -3.10 -20.59
CA ARG A 126 -15.44 -2.28 -19.90
C ARG A 126 -14.88 -1.65 -18.63
N THR A 127 -15.59 -0.64 -18.12
CA THR A 127 -15.36 -0.03 -16.81
C THR A 127 -16.57 -0.29 -15.91
N LEU A 128 -16.36 -0.57 -14.63
CA LEU A 128 -17.38 -0.95 -13.65
C LEU A 128 -17.29 -0.05 -12.41
N GLY A 129 -18.42 0.18 -11.76
CA GLY A 129 -18.48 0.78 -10.43
C GLY A 129 -18.20 2.28 -10.34
N LYS A 130 -17.92 2.95 -11.45
CA LYS A 130 -17.57 4.39 -11.44
C LYS A 130 -18.72 5.25 -10.95
N PRO A 131 -18.49 6.17 -9.98
CA PRO A 131 -19.46 7.17 -9.60
C PRO A 131 -19.80 8.11 -10.77
N THR A 132 -21.07 8.46 -10.90
CA THR A 132 -21.52 9.43 -11.92
C THR A 132 -21.34 10.87 -11.47
N ASP A 133 -21.23 11.09 -10.17
CA ASP A 133 -21.03 12.39 -9.54
C ASP A 133 -19.86 12.27 -8.56
N ALA A 134 -18.91 13.18 -8.65
CA ALA A 134 -17.70 13.18 -7.81
C ALA A 134 -17.94 13.65 -6.37
N THR A 135 -19.12 14.18 -6.06
CA THR A 135 -19.49 14.70 -4.73
C THR A 135 -20.55 13.87 -4.03
N ASN A 136 -21.48 13.29 -4.79
CA ASN A 136 -22.64 12.59 -4.26
C ASN A 136 -22.55 11.09 -4.62
N GLY A 137 -22.19 10.28 -3.63
CA GLY A 137 -22.10 8.84 -3.81
C GLY A 137 -23.45 8.18 -4.13
N SER A 138 -23.43 7.20 -5.01
CA SER A 138 -24.54 6.27 -5.24
C SER A 138 -24.29 4.99 -4.43
N ALA A 139 -25.34 4.42 -3.88
CA ALA A 139 -25.27 3.13 -3.20
C ALA A 139 -24.76 1.99 -4.12
N ASN A 140 -24.85 2.18 -5.45
CA ASN A 140 -24.52 1.17 -6.45
C ASN A 140 -23.16 1.44 -7.15
N ALA A 141 -22.36 2.39 -6.65
CA ALA A 141 -21.03 2.73 -7.16
C ALA A 141 -20.02 2.84 -6.02
N PHE A 142 -18.73 3.01 -6.34
CA PHE A 142 -17.72 3.37 -5.34
C PHE A 142 -18.04 4.71 -4.68
N GLN A 143 -17.50 4.94 -3.48
CA GLN A 143 -17.57 6.25 -2.87
C GLN A 143 -16.78 7.24 -3.74
N PRO A 144 -17.32 8.42 -4.04
CA PRO A 144 -16.65 9.35 -4.96
C PRO A 144 -15.39 10.00 -4.36
N VAL A 145 -15.29 10.03 -3.04
CA VAL A 145 -14.15 10.58 -2.30
C VAL A 145 -13.55 9.47 -1.45
N GLY A 146 -12.27 9.29 -1.58
CA GLY A 146 -11.49 8.29 -0.88
C GLY A 146 -11.00 7.16 -1.78
N PRO A 147 -10.02 6.38 -1.34
CA PRO A 147 -9.43 5.35 -2.17
C PRO A 147 -10.34 4.14 -2.34
N GLY A 148 -10.38 3.60 -3.55
CA GLY A 148 -10.60 2.19 -3.77
C GLY A 148 -9.37 1.43 -3.29
N VAL A 149 -9.56 0.33 -2.56
CA VAL A 149 -8.43 -0.30 -1.83
C VAL A 149 -8.01 -1.63 -2.46
N ASP A 150 -8.92 -2.61 -2.52
CA ASP A 150 -8.63 -3.91 -3.15
C ASP A 150 -9.88 -4.51 -3.78
N LEU A 151 -9.66 -5.47 -4.67
CA LEU A 151 -10.72 -6.32 -5.18
C LEU A 151 -10.24 -7.75 -5.32
N ALA A 152 -11.12 -8.71 -4.99
CA ALA A 152 -10.80 -10.12 -5.05
C ALA A 152 -12.03 -11.00 -5.26
N PHE A 153 -11.89 -12.03 -6.08
CA PHE A 153 -12.89 -13.10 -6.13
C PHE A 153 -12.73 -14.05 -4.93
N GLU A 154 -13.85 -14.45 -4.33
CA GLU A 154 -13.84 -15.33 -3.15
C GLU A 154 -13.16 -16.69 -3.38
N HIS A 155 -13.12 -17.17 -4.61
CA HIS A 155 -12.45 -18.40 -5.00
C HIS A 155 -11.25 -18.15 -5.94
N GLY A 156 -10.64 -16.97 -5.85
CA GLY A 156 -9.55 -16.58 -6.74
C GLY A 156 -9.98 -16.61 -8.21
N PRO A 157 -9.14 -17.10 -9.13
CA PRO A 157 -9.43 -17.07 -10.57
C PRO A 157 -10.62 -17.98 -10.98
N TYR A 158 -11.06 -18.87 -10.11
CA TYR A 158 -12.22 -19.74 -10.37
C TYR A 158 -13.56 -19.00 -10.23
N GLY A 159 -13.55 -17.74 -9.80
CA GLY A 159 -14.72 -16.88 -9.74
C GLY A 159 -15.40 -16.86 -8.38
N GLY A 160 -16.73 -16.99 -8.36
CA GLY A 160 -17.55 -16.68 -7.20
C GLY A 160 -17.95 -15.22 -7.17
N ARG A 161 -18.23 -14.69 -5.99
CA ARG A 161 -18.53 -13.26 -5.79
C ARG A 161 -17.26 -12.43 -5.91
N LEU A 162 -17.36 -11.29 -6.58
CA LEU A 162 -16.27 -10.30 -6.62
C LEU A 162 -16.49 -9.30 -5.49
N PHE A 163 -15.61 -9.33 -4.51
CA PHE A 163 -15.59 -8.35 -3.44
C PHE A 163 -14.72 -7.17 -3.84
N ALA A 164 -15.17 -5.98 -3.49
CA ALA A 164 -14.44 -4.73 -3.67
C ALA A 164 -14.53 -3.89 -2.38
N THR A 165 -13.47 -3.18 -2.08
CA THR A 165 -13.38 -2.33 -0.90
C THR A 165 -13.04 -0.91 -1.28
N ASP A 166 -13.61 0.03 -0.54
CA ASP A 166 -13.28 1.45 -0.61
C ASP A 166 -13.29 2.08 0.80
N ASN A 167 -12.52 3.14 0.96
CA ASN A 167 -12.34 3.81 2.25
C ASN A 167 -12.58 5.32 2.08
N GLY A 168 -13.82 5.70 1.90
CA GLY A 168 -14.22 7.09 1.68
C GLY A 168 -14.59 7.85 2.96
N SER A 169 -15.09 9.07 2.78
CA SER A 169 -15.45 10.01 3.87
C SER A 169 -16.48 9.46 4.86
N ASN A 170 -17.25 8.45 4.49
CA ASN A 170 -18.24 7.79 5.36
C ASN A 170 -17.67 6.54 6.07
N GLY A 171 -16.35 6.40 6.16
CA GLY A 171 -15.66 5.21 6.62
C GLY A 171 -15.54 4.13 5.55
N GLY A 172 -14.81 3.09 5.88
CA GLY A 172 -14.56 1.98 4.97
C GLY A 172 -15.80 1.16 4.67
N ARG A 173 -15.78 0.53 3.48
CA ARG A 173 -16.88 -0.28 2.98
C ARG A 173 -16.37 -1.56 2.31
N ILE A 174 -17.08 -2.65 2.54
CA ILE A 174 -16.95 -3.92 1.81
C ILE A 174 -18.20 -4.11 0.98
N SER A 175 -18.05 -4.34 -0.31
CA SER A 175 -19.15 -4.48 -1.27
C SER A 175 -18.96 -5.70 -2.16
N ILE A 176 -20.04 -6.20 -2.75
CA ILE A 176 -19.99 -7.08 -3.92
C ILE A 176 -20.12 -6.22 -5.17
N LEU A 177 -19.19 -6.35 -6.09
CA LEU A 177 -19.25 -5.78 -7.43
C LEU A 177 -19.85 -6.85 -8.38
N ASP A 178 -20.96 -6.54 -9.02
CA ASP A 178 -21.54 -7.39 -10.07
C ASP A 178 -20.73 -7.19 -11.38
N PRO A 179 -19.97 -8.19 -11.84
CA PRO A 179 -19.12 -8.03 -13.02
C PRO A 179 -19.91 -7.83 -14.33
N SER A 180 -21.20 -8.15 -14.34
CA SER A 180 -22.06 -8.02 -15.52
C SER A 180 -22.80 -6.69 -15.59
N LYS A 181 -23.19 -6.16 -14.44
CA LYS A 181 -23.97 -4.91 -14.35
C LYS A 181 -23.09 -3.71 -14.00
N GLY A 182 -21.91 -3.94 -13.43
CA GLY A 182 -21.02 -2.89 -12.96
C GLY A 182 -21.51 -2.18 -11.69
N THR A 183 -22.46 -2.77 -10.98
CA THR A 183 -23.05 -2.19 -9.76
C THR A 183 -22.47 -2.79 -8.50
N LEU A 184 -22.26 -1.96 -7.48
CA LEU A 184 -21.89 -2.40 -6.15
C LEU A 184 -23.11 -2.62 -5.26
N THR A 185 -23.01 -3.62 -4.38
CA THR A 185 -23.95 -3.85 -3.28
C THR A 185 -23.16 -3.87 -1.99
N ALA A 186 -23.33 -2.84 -1.16
CA ALA A 186 -22.65 -2.76 0.12
C ALA A 186 -23.09 -3.87 1.07
N LEU A 187 -22.14 -4.55 1.70
CA LEU A 187 -22.33 -5.58 2.71
C LEU A 187 -22.02 -5.08 4.11
N ALA A 188 -20.94 -4.29 4.26
CA ALA A 188 -20.56 -3.64 5.48
C ALA A 188 -20.14 -2.20 5.17
N THR A 189 -20.52 -1.25 6.02
CA THR A 189 -20.24 0.18 5.87
C THR A 189 -19.84 0.79 7.19
N GLY A 190 -19.21 1.98 7.14
CA GLY A 190 -18.81 2.71 8.34
C GLY A 190 -17.77 1.94 9.15
N LEU A 191 -16.83 1.30 8.47
CA LEU A 191 -15.71 0.59 9.10
C LEU A 191 -14.62 1.62 9.42
N PRO A 192 -14.32 1.88 10.70
CA PRO A 192 -13.26 2.81 11.07
C PRO A 192 -11.88 2.20 10.74
N GLY A 193 -10.98 3.02 10.23
CA GLY A 193 -9.61 2.60 9.93
C GLY A 193 -9.45 1.58 8.79
N GLY A 194 -10.47 1.28 8.01
CA GLY A 194 -10.29 0.33 6.92
C GLY A 194 -11.59 -0.10 6.25
N PRO A 195 -11.52 -0.99 5.25
CA PRO A 195 -10.38 -1.86 4.84
C PRO A 195 -9.16 -1.09 4.33
N THR A 196 -7.95 -1.50 4.74
CA THR A 196 -6.71 -0.78 4.41
C THR A 196 -5.92 -1.39 3.27
N GLY A 197 -6.04 -2.69 3.01
CA GLY A 197 -5.24 -3.39 2.02
C GLY A 197 -5.92 -4.63 1.47
N GLN A 198 -5.13 -5.65 1.19
CA GLN A 198 -5.60 -6.87 0.54
C GLN A 198 -6.71 -7.58 1.29
N LEU A 199 -7.69 -8.09 0.53
CA LEU A 199 -8.67 -9.05 1.02
C LEU A 199 -8.07 -10.47 0.99
N ALA A 200 -8.33 -11.23 2.05
CA ALA A 200 -8.02 -12.66 2.09
C ALA A 200 -9.28 -13.50 2.40
N PHE A 201 -9.27 -14.73 1.91
CA PHE A 201 -10.41 -15.66 2.09
C PHE A 201 -9.89 -17.02 2.55
N GLN A 202 -10.53 -17.60 3.54
CA GLN A 202 -10.27 -18.97 3.97
C GLN A 202 -11.51 -19.54 4.69
N ASP A 203 -11.84 -20.78 4.42
CA ASP A 203 -12.84 -21.59 5.14
C ASP A 203 -14.20 -20.91 5.35
N GLY A 204 -14.67 -20.16 4.34
CA GLY A 204 -15.94 -19.45 4.38
C GLY A 204 -15.91 -18.13 5.14
N TRP A 205 -14.72 -17.57 5.37
CA TRP A 205 -14.49 -16.28 5.97
C TRP A 205 -13.79 -15.31 5.00
N ILE A 206 -14.10 -14.04 5.15
CA ILE A 206 -13.38 -12.92 4.56
C ILE A 206 -12.58 -12.20 5.64
N TYR A 207 -11.36 -11.78 5.31
CA TYR A 207 -10.42 -11.08 6.19
C TYR A 207 -9.98 -9.77 5.54
N TRP A 208 -9.81 -8.73 6.35
CA TRP A 208 -9.32 -7.41 5.91
C TRP A 208 -8.53 -6.71 7.00
N GLY A 209 -7.62 -5.82 6.62
CA GLY A 209 -6.92 -4.94 7.54
C GLY A 209 -7.84 -3.80 8.02
N SER A 210 -7.75 -3.47 9.30
CA SER A 210 -8.29 -2.26 9.92
C SER A 210 -7.11 -1.49 10.48
N GLY A 211 -6.68 -0.42 9.80
CA GLY A 211 -5.53 0.37 10.20
C GLY A 211 -5.77 1.11 11.51
N ALA A 212 -4.70 1.48 12.17
CA ALA A 212 -4.77 2.35 13.32
C ALA A 212 -5.27 3.75 12.93
N THR A 213 -6.09 4.35 13.78
CA THR A 213 -6.62 5.70 13.60
C THR A 213 -5.67 6.77 14.13
N THR A 214 -4.60 6.36 14.78
CA THR A 214 -3.47 7.19 15.18
C THR A 214 -2.16 6.54 14.75
N ASN A 215 -1.14 7.34 14.52
CA ASN A 215 0.16 6.82 14.11
C ASN A 215 0.85 6.01 15.24
N GLY A 216 1.04 6.60 16.39
CA GLY A 216 1.77 6.02 17.52
C GLY A 216 0.91 5.60 18.72
N GLY A 217 -0.39 5.38 18.55
CA GLY A 217 -1.31 5.03 19.64
C GLY A 217 -1.74 6.22 20.50
N VAL A 218 -1.34 7.44 20.16
CA VAL A 218 -1.61 8.65 20.93
C VAL A 218 -2.39 9.64 20.08
N VAL A 219 -3.52 10.12 20.61
CA VAL A 219 -4.35 11.15 19.95
C VAL A 219 -3.63 12.49 19.97
N GLY A 220 -3.57 13.12 18.80
CA GLY A 220 -3.03 14.47 18.62
C GLY A 220 -4.08 15.55 18.48
N SER A 221 -3.61 16.79 18.35
CA SER A 221 -4.48 17.97 18.12
C SER A 221 -5.03 18.07 16.69
N ALA A 222 -4.54 17.24 15.76
CA ALA A 222 -4.94 17.26 14.35
C ALA A 222 -6.31 16.60 14.06
N GLY A 223 -7.08 16.26 15.08
CA GLY A 223 -8.40 15.66 14.93
C GLY A 223 -8.39 14.14 14.72
N GLU A 224 -7.27 13.50 14.99
CA GLU A 224 -7.17 12.04 14.99
C GLU A 224 -8.19 11.42 15.95
N GLN A 225 -8.76 10.31 15.54
CA GLN A 225 -9.68 9.58 16.39
C GLN A 225 -8.92 8.63 17.30
N PRO A 226 -9.35 8.43 18.55
CA PRO A 226 -8.74 7.40 19.41
C PRO A 226 -8.85 6.03 18.76
N PRO A 227 -7.79 5.21 18.84
CA PRO A 227 -7.89 3.83 18.37
C PRO A 227 -8.83 3.02 19.28
N VAL A 228 -9.62 2.16 18.64
CA VAL A 228 -10.55 1.26 19.33
C VAL A 228 -9.82 -0.03 19.64
N PRO A 229 -9.62 -0.42 20.92
CA PRO A 229 -8.90 -1.64 21.26
C PRO A 229 -9.72 -2.89 20.95
N CYS A 230 -9.05 -3.99 20.56
CA CYS A 230 -9.69 -5.26 20.25
C CYS A 230 -9.96 -6.12 21.51
N GLN A 231 -9.36 -5.78 22.62
CA GLN A 231 -9.57 -6.40 23.94
C GLN A 231 -9.35 -5.34 25.02
N ASP A 232 -9.67 -5.66 26.27
CA ASP A 232 -9.40 -4.76 27.39
C ASP A 232 -7.92 -4.46 27.49
N ILE A 233 -7.55 -3.19 27.60
CA ILE A 233 -6.18 -2.71 27.75
C ILE A 233 -6.06 -1.85 29.00
N THR A 234 -4.88 -1.81 29.61
CA THR A 234 -4.56 -0.90 30.70
C THR A 234 -3.49 0.07 30.23
N LEU A 235 -3.78 1.37 30.34
CA LEU A 235 -2.86 2.42 29.94
C LEU A 235 -1.67 2.52 30.91
N SER A 236 -0.50 2.89 30.42
CA SER A 236 0.67 3.16 31.22
C SER A 236 0.47 4.40 32.10
N GLN A 237 1.45 4.69 32.96
CA GLN A 237 1.48 5.95 33.72
C GLN A 237 2.06 7.13 32.91
N ASN A 238 2.43 6.89 31.65
CA ASN A 238 2.98 7.92 30.77
C ASN A 238 1.89 8.83 30.23
N VAL A 239 2.22 10.10 30.11
CA VAL A 239 1.42 11.12 29.45
C VAL A 239 2.19 11.70 28.28
N PHE A 240 1.45 12.14 27.27
CA PHE A 240 1.97 12.68 26.02
C PHE A 240 1.32 14.02 25.76
N ASP A 241 2.04 14.96 25.19
CA ASP A 241 1.50 16.22 24.70
C ASP A 241 0.82 15.97 23.36
N ALA A 242 -0.47 16.27 23.27
CA ALA A 242 -1.25 16.13 22.03
C ALA A 242 -0.85 17.12 20.92
N GLY A 243 0.04 18.06 21.21
CA GLY A 243 0.52 19.06 20.26
C GLY A 243 -0.04 20.46 20.51
N ASP A 244 -0.97 20.61 21.42
CA ASP A 244 -1.61 21.88 21.83
C ASP A 244 -1.46 22.19 23.32
N GLY A 245 -0.58 21.45 24.01
CA GLY A 245 -0.41 21.50 25.47
C GLY A 245 -1.41 20.65 26.24
N THR A 246 -2.34 19.97 25.58
CA THR A 246 -3.23 19.00 26.23
C THR A 246 -2.49 17.70 26.46
N LEU A 247 -2.47 17.22 27.69
CA LEU A 247 -1.87 15.94 28.03
C LEU A 247 -2.87 14.79 27.84
N THR A 248 -2.40 13.69 27.26
CA THR A 248 -3.18 12.48 26.99
C THR A 248 -2.38 11.24 27.32
N SER A 249 -3.04 10.16 27.68
CA SER A 249 -2.44 8.83 27.92
C SER A 249 -2.60 7.88 26.74
N GLY A 250 -2.66 8.39 25.53
CA GLY A 250 -2.67 7.57 24.31
C GLY A 250 -4.06 7.06 23.95
N TYR A 251 -4.34 5.80 24.12
CA TYR A 251 -5.63 5.15 23.81
C TYR A 251 -6.84 5.80 24.48
N SER A 252 -6.67 6.94 25.12
CA SER A 252 -7.76 7.67 25.74
C SER A 252 -8.75 8.13 24.66
N PRO A 253 -9.99 7.65 24.68
CA PRO A 253 -11.01 8.05 23.72
C PRO A 253 -11.44 9.51 23.86
N PHE A 254 -11.00 10.20 24.92
CA PHE A 254 -11.40 11.58 25.21
C PHE A 254 -10.26 12.59 25.02
N GLY A 255 -9.09 12.17 24.55
CA GLY A 255 -7.91 13.04 24.46
C GLY A 255 -7.42 13.57 25.81
N LYS A 256 -7.87 12.99 26.92
CA LYS A 256 -7.53 13.39 28.29
C LYS A 256 -6.51 12.45 28.89
N THR A 257 -5.78 12.91 29.90
CA THR A 257 -4.85 12.09 30.65
C THR A 257 -5.61 11.09 31.52
N ASN A 258 -5.44 9.80 31.23
CA ASN A 258 -6.02 8.69 31.98
C ASN A 258 -4.96 7.66 32.38
N PRO A 259 -3.87 8.06 33.06
CA PRO A 259 -2.81 7.12 33.43
C PRO A 259 -3.34 5.97 34.29
N GLY A 260 -3.02 4.73 33.92
CA GLY A 260 -3.45 3.53 34.64
C GLY A 260 -4.91 3.14 34.45
N GLU A 261 -5.67 3.84 33.61
CA GLU A 261 -7.06 3.48 33.31
C GLU A 261 -7.13 2.23 32.44
N THR A 262 -8.17 1.43 32.68
CA THR A 262 -8.52 0.32 31.79
C THR A 262 -9.52 0.81 30.75
N VAL A 263 -9.19 0.65 29.46
CA VAL A 263 -10.05 0.92 28.31
C VAL A 263 -10.66 -0.40 27.86
N PRO A 264 -11.99 -0.54 27.86
CA PRO A 264 -12.64 -1.78 27.47
C PRO A 264 -12.48 -2.07 25.98
N ALA A 265 -12.54 -3.34 25.61
CA ALA A 265 -12.60 -3.77 24.22
C ALA A 265 -13.76 -3.11 23.48
N PHE A 266 -13.51 -2.72 22.23
CA PHE A 266 -14.47 -2.09 21.32
C PHE A 266 -15.04 -0.75 21.79
N PHE A 267 -14.36 -0.07 22.69
CA PHE A 267 -14.77 1.24 23.17
C PHE A 267 -14.24 2.34 22.27
N ASP A 268 -15.14 3.07 21.61
CA ASP A 268 -14.84 4.12 20.64
C ASP A 268 -14.89 5.56 21.21
N GLY A 269 -15.02 5.68 22.52
CA GLY A 269 -15.13 6.98 23.20
C GLY A 269 -16.51 7.63 23.13
N SER A 270 -17.42 7.09 22.38
CA SER A 270 -18.80 7.56 22.36
C SER A 270 -19.57 6.99 23.55
N THR A 271 -20.47 7.78 24.12
CA THR A 271 -21.34 7.33 25.22
C THR A 271 -22.41 6.32 24.75
N SER A 272 -22.43 6.00 23.46
CA SER A 272 -23.58 5.33 22.84
C SER A 272 -23.25 4.08 22.05
N LYS A 273 -22.38 3.25 22.34
CA LYS A 273 -22.24 1.90 21.74
C LYS A 273 -21.09 1.75 20.77
N THR A 274 -20.09 1.10 21.27
CA THR A 274 -19.16 0.31 20.48
C THR A 274 -19.92 -0.67 19.57
N ARG A 275 -19.46 -0.79 18.33
CA ARG A 275 -19.87 -1.88 17.44
C ARG A 275 -19.06 -3.11 17.83
N PRO A 276 -19.65 -4.14 18.46
CA PRO A 276 -18.90 -5.31 18.89
C PRO A 276 -18.12 -5.93 17.72
N GLY A 277 -16.87 -6.32 17.97
CA GLY A 277 -16.00 -6.95 16.98
C GLY A 277 -15.26 -5.98 16.05
N VAL A 278 -15.58 -4.69 16.07
CA VAL A 278 -14.89 -3.69 15.25
C VAL A 278 -13.86 -2.96 16.10
N CYS A 279 -12.60 -3.07 15.74
CA CYS A 279 -11.46 -2.42 16.39
C CYS A 279 -10.41 -2.00 15.35
N ASN A 280 -9.41 -1.26 15.78
CA ASN A 280 -8.37 -0.69 14.94
C ASN A 280 -7.00 -1.35 15.19
N GLY A 281 -6.07 -1.14 14.25
CA GLY A 281 -4.77 -1.76 14.33
C GLY A 281 -4.87 -3.29 14.30
N ALA A 282 -5.73 -3.83 13.44
CA ALA A 282 -6.16 -5.22 13.50
C ALA A 282 -6.35 -5.83 12.11
N VAL A 283 -6.37 -7.16 12.07
CA VAL A 283 -7.02 -7.91 11.01
C VAL A 283 -8.38 -8.36 11.53
N LEU A 284 -9.42 -7.91 10.87
CA LEU A 284 -10.80 -8.30 11.14
C LEU A 284 -11.25 -9.38 10.17
N ARG A 285 -12.26 -10.15 10.59
CA ARG A 285 -12.89 -11.16 9.73
C ARG A 285 -14.40 -11.20 9.93
N ALA A 286 -15.09 -11.74 8.94
CA ALA A 286 -16.51 -12.06 9.04
C ALA A 286 -16.85 -13.33 8.22
N PRO A 287 -17.87 -14.10 8.62
CA PRO A 287 -18.32 -15.21 7.79
C PRO A 287 -18.93 -14.69 6.48
N LEU A 288 -18.57 -15.28 5.35
CA LEU A 288 -19.07 -14.90 4.02
C LEU A 288 -20.60 -14.96 3.87
N ARG A 289 -21.27 -15.71 4.74
CA ARG A 289 -22.74 -15.80 4.81
C ARG A 289 -23.39 -14.63 5.57
N ASP A 290 -22.61 -13.92 6.41
CA ASP A 290 -23.10 -12.81 7.25
C ASP A 290 -21.96 -11.87 7.62
N ILE A 291 -21.64 -10.96 6.72
CA ILE A 291 -20.53 -9.99 6.85
C ILE A 291 -20.71 -9.05 8.06
N ASN A 292 -21.92 -8.97 8.63
CA ASN A 292 -22.16 -8.11 9.80
C ASN A 292 -21.68 -8.74 11.12
N LYS A 293 -21.36 -10.04 11.12
CA LYS A 293 -20.75 -10.72 12.27
C LYS A 293 -19.25 -10.55 12.26
N ILE A 294 -18.80 -9.31 12.47
CA ILE A 294 -17.38 -8.94 12.48
C ILE A 294 -16.76 -9.39 13.79
N GLU A 295 -15.54 -9.93 13.72
CA GLU A 295 -14.72 -10.24 14.89
C GLU A 295 -13.24 -10.01 14.58
N PRO A 296 -12.42 -9.66 15.60
CA PRO A 296 -10.98 -9.55 15.42
C PRO A 296 -10.35 -10.95 15.27
N PHE A 297 -9.45 -11.09 14.31
CA PHE A 297 -8.64 -12.29 14.12
C PHE A 297 -7.27 -12.15 14.78
N SER A 298 -6.63 -11.01 14.57
CA SER A 298 -5.38 -10.60 15.19
C SER A 298 -5.33 -9.08 15.29
N TRP A 299 -4.46 -8.54 16.17
CA TRP A 299 -4.36 -7.11 16.38
C TRP A 299 -2.97 -6.69 16.86
N GLY A 300 -2.76 -5.38 17.04
CA GLY A 300 -1.47 -4.84 17.42
C GLY A 300 -0.59 -4.55 16.21
N TYR A 301 -1.21 -4.05 15.14
CA TYR A 301 -0.55 -3.52 13.95
C TYR A 301 -0.81 -2.00 13.85
N ARG A 302 0.16 -1.25 13.33
CA ARG A 302 -0.15 0.14 12.92
C ARG A 302 -1.03 0.13 11.68
N ASN A 303 -0.61 -0.60 10.64
CA ASN A 303 -1.38 -0.77 9.42
C ASN A 303 -1.08 -2.12 8.76
N GLY A 304 -1.87 -3.14 9.08
CA GLY A 304 -1.79 -4.46 8.45
C GLY A 304 -2.40 -4.41 7.05
N TYR A 305 -1.55 -4.27 6.03
CA TYR A 305 -1.97 -3.96 4.65
C TYR A 305 -1.95 -5.19 3.74
N ALA A 306 -0.84 -5.90 3.65
CA ALA A 306 -0.73 -7.11 2.84
C ALA A 306 -1.28 -8.33 3.58
N LEU A 307 -2.25 -9.03 3.01
CA LEU A 307 -2.89 -10.19 3.64
C LEU A 307 -2.91 -11.39 2.70
N ARG A 308 -2.34 -12.54 3.14
CA ARG A 308 -2.41 -13.78 2.37
C ARG A 308 -2.32 -15.02 3.25
N PHE A 309 -3.26 -15.92 3.13
CA PHE A 309 -3.13 -17.24 3.74
C PHE A 309 -2.11 -18.10 3.02
N ALA A 310 -1.29 -18.80 3.81
CA ALA A 310 -0.40 -19.81 3.26
C ALA A 310 -1.23 -20.97 2.67
N PRO A 311 -0.85 -21.52 1.50
CA PRO A 311 -1.51 -22.67 0.91
C PRO A 311 -1.62 -23.88 1.84
N HIS A 312 -2.58 -24.74 1.64
CA HIS A 312 -2.83 -25.89 2.51
C HIS A 312 -1.66 -26.89 2.60
N ASP A 313 -0.85 -26.97 1.57
CA ASP A 313 0.37 -27.80 1.49
C ASP A 313 1.65 -27.08 1.94
N HIS A 314 1.52 -25.82 2.41
CA HIS A 314 2.63 -25.02 2.87
C HIS A 314 2.96 -25.30 4.34
N PRO A 315 4.26 -25.20 4.79
CA PRO A 315 4.63 -25.36 6.21
C PRO A 315 3.91 -24.40 7.16
N LEU A 316 3.45 -23.24 6.66
CA LEU A 316 2.67 -22.24 7.40
C LEU A 316 1.16 -22.38 7.21
N ALA A 317 0.66 -23.48 6.66
CA ALA A 317 -0.78 -23.65 6.38
C ALA A 317 -1.65 -23.29 7.59
N GLY A 318 -2.77 -22.63 7.31
CA GLY A 318 -3.69 -22.07 8.31
C GLY A 318 -3.19 -20.76 8.97
N GLY A 319 -1.99 -20.30 8.67
CA GLY A 319 -1.48 -19.00 9.09
C GLY A 319 -1.72 -17.93 8.02
N LEU A 320 -2.07 -16.74 8.48
CA LEU A 320 -2.22 -15.55 7.67
C LEU A 320 -0.93 -14.74 7.72
N LEU A 321 -0.28 -14.54 6.58
CA LEU A 321 0.80 -13.57 6.46
C LEU A 321 0.20 -12.17 6.45
N VAL A 322 0.74 -11.30 7.28
CA VAL A 322 0.35 -9.88 7.40
C VAL A 322 1.58 -9.02 7.21
N GLY A 323 1.61 -8.26 6.12
CA GLY A 323 2.59 -7.19 5.92
C GLY A 323 2.08 -5.92 6.59
N GLU A 324 2.85 -5.39 7.53
CA GLU A 324 2.54 -4.20 8.30
C GLU A 324 3.39 -3.03 7.83
N ASN A 325 2.75 -1.89 7.61
CA ASN A 325 3.43 -0.61 7.50
C ASN A 325 3.55 -0.01 8.89
N GLY A 326 4.79 0.22 9.32
CA GLY A 326 5.14 0.63 10.67
C GLY A 326 4.70 2.04 11.05
N THR A 327 5.02 2.43 12.28
CA THR A 327 4.77 3.77 12.79
C THR A 327 5.72 4.77 12.12
N GLU A 328 5.22 5.94 11.77
CA GLU A 328 5.94 7.00 11.08
C GLU A 328 6.36 8.14 12.03
N GLU A 329 7.08 9.12 11.49
CA GLU A 329 7.63 10.28 12.21
C GLU A 329 6.60 11.37 12.50
N SER A 330 5.34 11.03 12.65
CA SER A 330 4.26 12.01 12.81
C SER A 330 3.51 11.87 14.12
N GLY A 331 2.80 12.94 14.50
CA GLY A 331 1.94 12.98 15.67
C GLY A 331 2.69 13.15 17.01
N PRO A 332 1.97 13.08 18.13
CA PRO A 332 2.51 13.37 19.46
C PRO A 332 3.44 12.29 20.03
N ARG A 333 3.54 11.14 19.36
CA ARG A 333 4.45 10.05 19.69
C ARG A 333 5.11 9.54 18.40
N PRO A 334 5.91 10.39 17.74
CA PRO A 334 6.58 10.00 16.50
C PRO A 334 7.62 8.92 16.78
N ALA A 335 7.80 8.05 15.82
CA ALA A 335 8.82 7.01 15.88
C ALA A 335 9.55 6.95 14.55
N HIS A 336 10.88 7.10 14.59
CA HIS A 336 11.72 7.11 13.41
C HIS A 336 12.27 5.72 13.12
N ASN A 337 12.56 5.45 11.87
CA ASN A 337 13.19 4.20 11.44
C ASN A 337 12.50 2.94 11.96
N VAL A 338 11.19 3.00 12.17
CA VAL A 338 10.39 1.82 12.49
C VAL A 338 10.38 0.92 11.28
N PRO A 339 10.86 -0.32 11.40
CA PRO A 339 10.86 -1.23 10.28
C PRO A 339 9.42 -1.60 9.91
N ASP A 340 9.14 -1.74 8.63
CA ASP A 340 7.97 -2.47 8.17
C ASP A 340 8.14 -3.94 8.47
N SER A 341 7.06 -4.64 8.79
CA SER A 341 7.16 -5.97 9.36
C SER A 341 6.29 -6.99 8.65
N LEU A 342 6.79 -8.22 8.54
CA LEU A 342 6.01 -9.36 8.09
C LEU A 342 5.66 -10.24 9.29
N HIS A 343 4.38 -10.39 9.56
CA HIS A 343 3.85 -11.19 10.65
C HIS A 343 3.20 -12.49 10.14
N LEU A 344 3.10 -13.47 11.04
CA LEU A 344 2.28 -14.66 10.87
C LEU A 344 1.20 -14.66 11.94
N ALA A 345 0.00 -14.29 11.56
CA ALA A 345 -1.15 -14.29 12.45
C ALA A 345 -1.84 -15.66 12.47
N ARG A 346 -2.23 -16.09 13.66
CA ARG A 346 -3.03 -17.29 13.91
C ARG A 346 -4.02 -16.98 15.02
N GLN A 347 -5.18 -17.60 14.99
CA GLN A 347 -6.08 -17.51 16.14
C GLN A 347 -5.48 -18.25 17.33
N ASN A 348 -5.54 -17.64 18.52
CA ASN A 348 -5.14 -18.30 19.75
C ASN A 348 -6.02 -19.52 20.04
N PRO A 349 -5.50 -20.56 20.74
CA PRO A 349 -6.28 -21.76 21.06
C PRO A 349 -7.57 -21.51 21.84
N ASP A 350 -7.62 -20.42 22.63
CA ASP A 350 -8.81 -20.01 23.39
C ASP A 350 -9.78 -19.15 22.57
N GLY A 351 -9.46 -18.89 21.29
CA GLY A 351 -10.26 -18.08 20.39
C GLY A 351 -10.04 -16.56 20.53
N SER A 352 -9.16 -16.11 21.42
CA SER A 352 -8.79 -14.69 21.50
C SER A 352 -7.97 -14.26 20.29
N PRO A 353 -8.00 -12.97 19.91
CA PRO A 353 -7.20 -12.47 18.80
C PRO A 353 -5.71 -12.46 19.18
N ASP A 354 -4.87 -12.90 18.25
CA ASP A 354 -3.42 -12.87 18.38
C ASP A 354 -2.89 -11.42 18.44
N TYR A 355 -1.93 -11.12 19.34
CA TYR A 355 -1.41 -9.77 19.56
C TYR A 355 0.01 -9.61 19.04
N HIS A 356 0.24 -8.60 18.19
CA HIS A 356 1.48 -8.39 17.46
C HIS A 356 2.33 -7.19 17.91
N GLY A 357 1.82 -6.36 18.85
CA GLY A 357 2.66 -5.48 19.64
C GLY A 357 2.47 -3.97 19.46
N TRP A 358 1.91 -3.48 18.35
CA TRP A 358 1.60 -2.05 18.24
C TRP A 358 0.61 -1.63 19.36
N PRO A 359 0.79 -0.48 20.03
CA PRO A 359 1.71 0.60 19.70
C PRO A 359 3.10 0.54 20.35
N ASP A 360 3.40 -0.47 21.14
CA ASP A 360 4.60 -0.50 22.00
C ASP A 360 5.72 -1.46 21.53
N ARG A 361 5.56 -2.05 20.36
CA ARG A 361 6.59 -2.83 19.68
C ARG A 361 6.84 -2.27 18.29
N PHE A 362 8.10 -2.26 17.90
CA PHE A 362 8.59 -1.76 16.62
C PHE A 362 9.46 -2.84 15.99
N GLY A 363 8.86 -3.69 15.17
CA GLY A 363 9.51 -4.90 14.71
C GLY A 363 9.84 -5.82 15.91
N PHE A 364 11.13 -6.06 16.15
CA PHE A 364 11.59 -6.87 17.27
C PHE A 364 11.83 -6.07 18.56
N LEU A 365 11.79 -4.74 18.49
CA LEU A 365 12.21 -3.87 19.58
C LEU A 365 11.04 -3.35 20.41
N PRO A 366 11.15 -3.36 21.75
CA PRO A 366 10.20 -2.69 22.61
C PRO A 366 10.40 -1.17 22.58
N SER A 367 9.36 -0.41 22.95
CA SER A 367 9.37 1.05 22.95
C SER A 367 10.41 1.68 23.89
N ASN A 368 10.77 1.01 24.97
CA ASN A 368 11.75 1.52 25.93
C ASN A 368 13.21 1.41 25.45
N GLN A 369 13.47 0.91 24.28
CA GLN A 369 14.77 0.97 23.64
C GLN A 369 14.89 2.26 22.81
N ALA A 370 16.05 2.89 22.87
CA ALA A 370 16.35 4.07 22.06
C ALA A 370 16.50 3.69 20.59
N VAL A 371 15.40 3.54 19.90
CA VAL A 371 15.37 3.20 18.47
C VAL A 371 15.24 4.44 17.61
N PHE A 372 14.80 5.55 18.21
CA PHE A 372 14.23 6.65 17.48
C PHE A 372 14.81 7.97 17.90
N ASN A 373 14.91 8.82 16.99
CA ASN A 373 15.39 10.18 16.92
C ASN A 373 16.79 10.31 16.31
N PRO A 374 17.03 9.77 15.10
CA PRO A 374 18.17 10.23 14.36
C PRO A 374 17.93 11.71 14.05
N VAL A 375 18.91 12.54 14.34
CA VAL A 375 18.96 13.92 13.85
C VAL A 375 18.75 13.87 12.33
N GLY A 376 17.67 14.48 11.82
CA GLY A 376 17.41 14.55 10.40
C GLY A 376 16.15 13.85 9.87
N ALA A 377 15.28 13.37 10.73
CA ALA A 377 13.94 13.01 10.28
C ALA A 377 13.21 14.25 9.73
N ILE A 378 12.44 14.05 8.67
CA ILE A 378 11.90 15.17 7.88
C ILE A 378 11.02 16.11 8.71
N PHE A 379 10.15 15.57 9.56
CA PHE A 379 9.32 16.38 10.44
C PHE A 379 10.14 17.11 11.51
N ASP A 380 11.23 16.51 11.96
CA ASP A 380 12.16 17.14 12.88
C ASP A 380 12.95 18.24 12.18
N ALA A 381 13.41 18.01 10.95
CA ALA A 381 14.09 19.01 10.14
C ALA A 381 13.19 20.23 9.89
N LEU A 382 11.92 20.02 9.57
CA LEU A 382 10.96 21.12 9.40
C LEU A 382 10.79 21.96 10.64
N CYS A 383 10.79 21.34 11.81
CA CYS A 383 10.66 22.05 13.07
C CYS A 383 11.91 22.89 13.40
N VAL A 384 13.07 22.54 12.87
CA VAL A 384 14.36 23.23 13.17
C VAL A 384 14.89 24.11 12.04
N ILE A 385 14.35 23.99 10.82
CA ILE A 385 14.76 24.85 9.68
C ILE A 385 14.52 26.34 9.98
N ASP A 386 13.38 26.66 10.57
CA ASP A 386 13.08 27.99 11.09
C ASP A 386 12.51 27.90 12.51
N PRO A 387 13.37 27.80 13.53
CA PRO A 387 12.93 27.71 14.93
C PRO A 387 12.14 28.92 15.42
N SER A 388 12.24 30.06 14.71
CA SER A 388 11.51 31.30 15.05
C SER A 388 10.09 31.32 14.50
N ASN A 389 9.80 30.47 13.50
CA ASN A 389 8.48 30.33 12.89
C ASN A 389 8.22 28.86 12.52
N PRO A 390 8.21 27.96 13.52
CA PRO A 390 8.03 26.55 13.27
C PRO A 390 6.61 26.28 12.74
N PRO A 391 6.40 25.25 11.89
CA PRO A 391 5.08 24.78 11.54
C PRO A 391 4.20 24.52 12.76
N SER A 392 2.90 24.65 12.63
CA SER A 392 1.94 24.50 13.75
C SER A 392 1.98 23.13 14.44
N MET A 393 2.52 22.11 13.76
CA MET A 393 2.75 20.78 14.33
C MET A 393 3.95 20.73 15.30
N CYS A 394 4.81 21.75 15.28
CA CYS A 394 6.04 21.80 16.07
C CYS A 394 5.79 22.57 17.36
N THR A 395 5.44 21.87 18.41
CA THR A 395 5.28 22.47 19.74
C THR A 395 6.63 22.72 20.41
N PRO A 396 6.71 23.62 21.43
CA PRO A 396 7.93 23.76 22.24
C PRO A 396 8.41 22.46 22.84
N ALA A 397 7.48 21.56 23.21
CA ALA A 397 7.82 20.23 23.74
C ALA A 397 8.42 19.32 22.67
N SER A 398 7.86 19.30 21.47
CA SER A 398 8.43 18.52 20.34
C SER A 398 9.80 19.08 19.92
N LEU A 399 9.97 20.37 19.84
CA LEU A 399 11.27 21.01 19.58
C LEU A 399 12.31 20.64 20.63
N ALA A 400 11.96 20.72 21.92
CA ALA A 400 12.88 20.34 22.99
C ALA A 400 13.29 18.87 22.89
N ARG A 401 12.36 17.99 22.54
CA ARG A 401 12.63 16.56 22.32
C ARG A 401 13.56 16.31 21.15
N ILE A 402 13.31 16.96 20.02
CA ILE A 402 14.16 16.85 18.81
C ILE A 402 15.59 17.26 19.11
N LEU A 403 15.76 18.33 19.89
CA LEU A 403 17.08 18.87 20.25
C LEU A 403 17.82 18.05 21.31
N THR A 404 17.14 17.17 22.07
CA THR A 404 17.77 16.41 23.17
C THR A 404 18.29 15.03 22.79
N GLU A 405 18.13 14.57 21.56
CA GLU A 405 18.61 13.30 21.00
C GLU A 405 18.29 12.03 21.82
N ASN A 406 18.03 10.91 21.15
CA ASN A 406 17.90 9.55 21.72
C ASN A 406 16.94 9.43 22.93
N VAL A 407 15.81 10.13 22.87
CA VAL A 407 14.77 9.92 23.87
C VAL A 407 14.05 8.59 23.56
N PRO A 408 14.05 7.62 24.47
CA PRO A 408 13.28 6.41 24.30
C PRO A 408 11.81 6.72 24.10
N VAL A 409 11.18 6.03 23.15
CA VAL A 409 9.72 6.08 23.00
C VAL A 409 9.10 5.47 24.25
N ARG A 410 8.22 6.21 24.92
CA ARG A 410 7.56 5.75 26.14
C ARG A 410 6.38 4.87 25.82
N ASP A 411 6.11 3.87 26.67
CA ASP A 411 5.00 2.95 26.51
C ASP A 411 3.63 3.64 26.64
N VAL A 412 2.70 3.28 25.78
CA VAL A 412 1.28 3.66 25.86
C VAL A 412 0.52 2.68 26.77
N LEU A 413 0.85 1.40 26.68
CA LEU A 413 0.23 0.34 27.48
C LEU A 413 1.06 0.07 28.73
N ALA A 414 0.40 -0.22 29.85
CA ALA A 414 1.10 -0.62 31.10
C ALA A 414 1.82 -1.95 30.91
N PHE A 415 1.21 -2.83 30.14
CA PHE A 415 1.76 -4.14 29.79
C PHE A 415 1.04 -4.65 28.53
N PRO A 416 1.69 -5.42 27.66
CA PRO A 416 0.99 -6.11 26.60
C PRO A 416 -0.16 -6.94 27.18
N PRO A 417 -1.38 -6.85 26.63
CA PRO A 417 -2.54 -7.53 27.19
C PRO A 417 -2.43 -9.08 27.14
N GLN A 418 -1.51 -9.58 26.34
CA GLN A 418 -1.23 -11.03 26.21
C GLN A 418 0.21 -11.23 25.71
N GLN A 419 0.62 -12.50 25.51
CA GLN A 419 1.90 -12.81 24.91
C GLN A 419 1.99 -12.22 23.50
N ILE A 420 3.05 -11.48 23.26
CA ILE A 420 3.29 -10.82 21.98
C ILE A 420 3.84 -11.83 20.97
N THR A 421 3.22 -11.93 19.81
CA THR A 421 3.74 -12.67 18.66
C THR A 421 4.74 -11.80 17.92
N SER A 422 6.01 -12.20 17.91
CA SER A 422 7.06 -11.48 17.19
C SER A 422 6.87 -11.60 15.66
N PRO A 423 7.28 -10.58 14.87
CA PRO A 423 7.24 -10.69 13.42
C PRO A 423 8.15 -11.81 12.92
N LEU A 424 7.85 -12.34 11.75
CA LEU A 424 8.70 -13.31 11.03
C LEU A 424 9.95 -12.63 10.46
N ALA A 425 9.79 -11.41 9.98
CA ALA A 425 10.83 -10.63 9.32
C ALA A 425 10.52 -9.14 9.39
N ILE A 426 11.52 -8.33 9.08
CA ILE A 426 11.42 -6.89 8.95
C ILE A 426 11.97 -6.43 7.60
N GLU A 427 11.46 -5.32 7.10
CA GLU A 427 11.95 -4.56 5.97
C GLU A 427 12.48 -3.20 6.41
N ALA A 428 13.04 -2.47 5.48
CA ALA A 428 13.45 -1.09 5.73
C ALA A 428 12.24 -0.24 6.18
N SER A 429 12.51 0.75 7.00
CA SER A 429 11.53 1.77 7.36
C SER A 429 10.97 2.43 6.10
N ASN A 430 9.68 2.70 6.09
CA ASN A 430 8.97 3.37 5.00
C ASN A 430 9.01 2.63 3.64
N SER A 431 9.36 1.34 3.62
CA SER A 431 9.33 0.55 2.38
C SER A 431 7.91 0.24 1.89
N SER A 432 6.93 0.37 2.75
CA SER A 432 5.49 0.21 2.49
C SER A 432 5.10 -1.16 1.95
N PHE A 433 4.91 -2.10 2.86
CA PHE A 433 4.35 -3.42 2.52
C PHE A 433 2.93 -3.28 1.98
N THR A 434 2.69 -3.60 0.69
CA THR A 434 1.37 -3.38 0.08
C THR A 434 0.65 -4.65 -0.35
N ALA A 435 1.35 -5.68 -0.78
CA ALA A 435 0.72 -6.93 -1.19
C ALA A 435 1.64 -8.13 -1.07
N ILE A 436 1.04 -9.32 -0.98
CA ILE A 436 1.73 -10.61 -1.00
C ILE A 436 0.88 -11.65 -1.74
N ASP A 437 1.51 -12.51 -2.54
CA ASP A 437 0.86 -13.67 -3.16
C ASP A 437 1.83 -14.85 -3.34
N PHE A 438 1.32 -16.08 -3.17
CA PHE A 438 2.11 -17.30 -3.31
C PHE A 438 2.28 -17.73 -4.76
N ALA A 439 3.52 -18.06 -5.12
CA ALA A 439 3.87 -18.47 -6.48
C ALA A 439 3.26 -19.84 -6.83
N PRO A 440 2.52 -19.94 -7.94
CA PRO A 440 2.03 -21.23 -8.43
C PRO A 440 3.17 -22.09 -8.95
N GLY A 441 2.98 -23.41 -8.98
CA GLY A 441 4.03 -24.36 -9.39
C GLY A 441 4.67 -24.09 -10.76
N ILE A 442 3.91 -23.52 -11.70
CA ILE A 442 4.41 -23.14 -13.02
C ILE A 442 5.42 -21.98 -12.98
N PHE A 443 5.35 -21.13 -11.96
CA PHE A 443 6.27 -20.01 -11.77
C PHE A 443 7.58 -20.42 -11.06
N VAL A 444 7.60 -21.61 -10.45
CA VAL A 444 8.76 -22.15 -9.71
C VAL A 444 9.94 -22.38 -10.66
N GLY A 445 11.10 -21.82 -10.33
CA GLY A 445 12.34 -21.93 -11.09
C GLY A 445 13.35 -20.86 -10.73
N GLY A 446 14.60 -21.03 -11.10
CA GLY A 446 15.68 -20.13 -10.70
C GLY A 446 15.71 -19.94 -9.18
N PRO A 447 15.59 -18.70 -8.68
CA PRO A 447 15.57 -18.45 -7.25
C PRO A 447 14.23 -18.82 -6.58
N VAL A 448 13.13 -18.94 -7.34
CA VAL A 448 11.78 -19.20 -6.81
C VAL A 448 11.63 -20.68 -6.48
N LYS A 449 11.43 -21.00 -5.20
CA LYS A 449 11.23 -22.36 -4.71
C LYS A 449 9.72 -22.67 -4.58
N HIS A 450 9.41 -23.95 -4.40
CA HIS A 450 8.03 -24.38 -4.12
C HIS A 450 7.55 -23.74 -2.81
N GLY A 451 6.35 -23.20 -2.81
CA GLY A 451 5.79 -22.46 -1.65
C GLY A 451 6.34 -21.04 -1.47
N ALA A 452 7.15 -20.54 -2.39
CA ALA A 452 7.61 -19.15 -2.33
C ALA A 452 6.46 -18.15 -2.52
N ALA A 453 6.64 -16.93 -2.01
CA ALA A 453 5.73 -15.81 -2.26
C ALA A 453 6.48 -14.61 -2.83
N LEU A 454 5.78 -13.84 -3.66
CA LEU A 454 6.20 -12.48 -4.04
C LEU A 454 5.43 -11.47 -3.18
N TYR A 455 6.09 -10.36 -2.88
CA TYR A 455 5.46 -9.23 -2.20
C TYR A 455 5.95 -7.91 -2.78
N THR A 456 5.11 -6.89 -2.69
CA THR A 456 5.39 -5.55 -3.19
C THR A 456 5.74 -4.60 -2.05
N LEU A 457 6.72 -3.76 -2.32
CA LEU A 457 7.09 -2.62 -1.52
C LEU A 457 6.83 -1.37 -2.36
N GLU A 458 5.84 -0.57 -1.95
CA GLU A 458 5.43 0.63 -2.69
C GLU A 458 6.53 1.68 -2.72
N GLY A 459 7.25 1.78 -1.62
CA GLY A 459 8.39 2.66 -1.48
C GLY A 459 8.13 3.91 -0.66
N ASP A 460 9.22 4.48 -0.21
CA ASP A 460 9.29 5.71 0.56
C ASP A 460 8.67 6.89 -0.20
N PHE A 461 8.03 7.78 0.52
CA PHE A 461 7.57 9.08 0.02
C PHE A 461 8.60 10.21 0.24
N GLY A 462 9.89 9.88 0.33
CA GLY A 462 10.97 10.83 0.58
C GLY A 462 11.27 11.08 2.06
N PHE A 463 10.57 10.39 2.97
CA PHE A 463 10.76 10.57 4.41
C PHE A 463 12.14 10.15 4.91
N SER A 464 12.73 9.12 4.32
CA SER A 464 14.02 8.57 4.76
C SER A 464 15.20 9.15 4.00
N ALA A 465 15.05 9.47 2.72
CA ALA A 465 16.15 9.79 1.83
C ALA A 465 16.58 11.26 1.92
N ALA A 466 15.64 12.18 2.06
CA ALA A 466 15.91 13.62 1.93
C ALA A 466 16.81 14.20 3.03
N ASN A 467 16.95 13.54 4.18
CA ASN A 467 17.66 14.07 5.35
C ASN A 467 18.81 13.19 5.85
N ALA A 468 19.08 12.07 5.22
CA ALA A 468 20.25 11.27 5.55
C ALA A 468 21.53 11.97 5.07
N THR A 469 22.58 11.95 5.90
CA THR A 469 23.90 12.45 5.51
C THR A 469 24.94 11.33 5.62
N PRO A 470 25.39 10.73 4.51
CA PRO A 470 24.96 10.94 3.12
C PRO A 470 23.51 10.50 2.88
N PRO A 471 22.86 11.01 1.84
CA PRO A 471 21.50 10.58 1.49
C PRO A 471 21.42 9.05 1.41
N ALA A 472 20.50 8.45 2.13
CA ALA A 472 20.23 7.03 2.01
C ALA A 472 19.45 6.80 0.70
N PRO A 473 19.67 5.68 0.00
CA PRO A 473 18.82 5.30 -1.10
C PRO A 473 17.37 5.13 -0.58
N GLU A 474 16.40 5.55 -1.38
CA GLU A 474 14.99 5.32 -1.05
C GLU A 474 14.72 3.83 -0.87
N ALA A 475 13.84 3.50 0.07
CA ALA A 475 13.43 2.13 0.33
C ALA A 475 12.22 1.75 -0.53
N GLY A 476 12.15 0.50 -0.95
CA GLY A 476 11.01 -0.02 -1.69
C GLY A 476 11.11 0.13 -3.20
N HIS A 477 10.03 0.50 -3.87
CA HIS A 477 9.88 0.57 -5.34
C HIS A 477 10.23 -0.74 -6.05
N GLU A 478 9.91 -1.87 -5.41
CA GLU A 478 10.34 -3.18 -5.90
C GLU A 478 9.35 -4.30 -5.55
N VAL A 479 9.55 -5.43 -6.22
CA VAL A 479 8.94 -6.72 -5.88
C VAL A 479 10.02 -7.61 -5.29
N LYS A 480 9.75 -8.18 -4.13
CA LYS A 480 10.68 -9.10 -3.45
C LYS A 480 10.14 -10.52 -3.43
N LEU A 481 11.02 -11.46 -3.20
CA LEU A 481 10.76 -12.90 -3.10
C LEU A 481 11.02 -13.37 -1.69
N ILE A 482 10.08 -14.15 -1.15
CA ILE A 482 10.30 -14.92 0.08
C ILE A 482 10.33 -16.41 -0.28
N ASN A 483 11.42 -17.08 0.04
CA ASN A 483 11.47 -18.54 0.09
C ASN A 483 11.35 -18.99 1.54
N PHE A 484 10.46 -19.92 1.80
CA PHE A 484 10.26 -20.51 3.10
C PHE A 484 10.99 -21.87 3.17
N SER A 485 11.70 -22.09 4.26
CA SER A 485 12.32 -23.40 4.56
C SER A 485 12.01 -23.75 6.02
N GLY A 486 12.02 -25.04 6.32
CA GLY A 486 11.62 -25.59 7.62
C GLY A 486 10.53 -26.62 7.45
N GLY A 487 10.43 -27.53 8.41
CA GLY A 487 9.39 -28.58 8.41
C GLY A 487 8.17 -28.14 9.24
N TRP A 488 7.10 -28.92 9.14
CA TRP A 488 5.93 -28.76 9.97
C TRP A 488 6.30 -28.72 11.47
N GLY A 489 5.78 -27.71 12.19
CA GLY A 489 6.02 -27.55 13.63
C GLY A 489 7.37 -26.94 14.02
N GLN A 490 8.18 -26.53 13.04
CA GLN A 490 9.42 -25.77 13.28
C GLN A 490 9.21 -24.30 12.89
N PRO A 491 9.87 -23.34 13.56
CA PRO A 491 9.88 -21.98 13.09
C PRO A 491 10.36 -21.90 11.63
N PRO A 492 9.66 -21.16 10.75
CA PRO A 492 10.11 -21.03 9.37
C PRO A 492 11.41 -20.25 9.31
N VAL A 493 12.31 -20.69 8.44
CA VAL A 493 13.47 -19.89 8.03
C VAL A 493 13.11 -19.20 6.73
N LEU A 494 13.18 -17.87 6.72
CA LEU A 494 12.86 -17.04 5.58
C LEU A 494 14.14 -16.63 4.86
N ASN A 495 14.11 -16.75 3.54
CA ASN A 495 15.12 -16.15 2.67
C ASN A 495 14.41 -15.10 1.82
N MET A 496 14.61 -13.83 2.16
CA MET A 496 14.03 -12.66 1.49
C MET A 496 15.07 -12.03 0.58
N GLN A 497 14.70 -11.78 -0.67
CA GLN A 497 15.61 -11.19 -1.66
C GLN A 497 14.85 -10.37 -2.69
N ARG A 498 15.54 -9.45 -3.36
CA ARG A 498 14.99 -8.71 -4.50
C ARG A 498 14.63 -9.68 -5.61
N PHE A 499 13.48 -9.46 -6.25
CA PHE A 499 13.03 -10.29 -7.38
C PHE A 499 12.86 -9.48 -8.66
N ALA A 500 12.10 -8.38 -8.59
CA ALA A 500 11.99 -7.44 -9.70
C ALA A 500 12.17 -6.03 -9.17
N HIS A 501 13.10 -5.29 -9.71
CA HIS A 501 13.45 -3.96 -9.21
C HIS A 501 14.03 -3.11 -10.33
N ASN A 502 14.02 -1.80 -10.15
CA ASN A 502 14.67 -0.88 -11.07
C ASN A 502 16.20 -1.07 -11.11
N THR A 503 16.82 -0.64 -12.19
CA THR A 503 18.29 -0.51 -12.28
C THR A 503 18.82 0.54 -11.31
N THR A 504 17.97 1.43 -10.84
CA THR A 504 18.20 2.47 -9.81
C THR A 504 17.37 2.14 -8.56
N SER A 505 17.46 2.94 -7.51
CA SER A 505 16.75 2.71 -6.24
C SER A 505 15.46 3.51 -6.09
N ASP A 506 15.25 4.51 -6.94
CA ASP A 506 14.14 5.46 -6.84
C ASP A 506 12.99 5.10 -7.79
N GLN A 507 11.90 5.87 -7.73
CA GLN A 507 10.81 5.82 -8.67
C GLN A 507 11.30 6.07 -10.10
N ALA A 508 10.77 5.31 -11.05
CA ALA A 508 11.23 5.38 -12.44
C ALA A 508 11.16 6.80 -13.05
N PHE A 509 10.14 7.59 -12.68
CA PHE A 509 10.00 8.94 -13.22
C PHE A 509 11.08 9.92 -12.70
N VAL A 510 11.59 9.71 -11.48
CA VAL A 510 12.64 10.54 -10.86
C VAL A 510 13.95 10.32 -11.61
N ASP A 511 14.30 9.08 -11.85
CA ASP A 511 15.54 8.71 -12.55
C ASP A 511 15.42 8.71 -14.08
N GLY A 512 14.22 8.94 -14.61
CA GLY A 512 13.95 8.95 -16.05
C GLY A 512 14.14 7.59 -16.74
N ILE A 513 13.95 6.50 -16.00
CA ILE A 513 14.07 5.12 -16.46
C ILE A 513 12.72 4.50 -16.83
N ARG A 514 12.74 3.29 -17.43
CA ARG A 514 11.55 2.55 -17.87
C ARG A 514 11.28 1.38 -16.93
N GLY A 515 10.75 1.70 -15.75
CA GLY A 515 10.59 0.78 -14.65
C GLY A 515 9.42 1.10 -13.74
N PHE A 516 9.51 0.59 -12.52
CA PHE A 516 8.52 0.78 -11.47
C PHE A 516 8.52 2.22 -10.94
N ASN A 517 7.32 2.76 -10.70
CA ASN A 517 7.15 3.90 -9.81
C ASN A 517 6.80 3.41 -8.40
N ARG A 518 5.57 2.88 -8.21
CA ARG A 518 5.08 2.46 -6.90
C ARG A 518 4.30 1.14 -6.99
N PRO A 519 4.97 -0.02 -6.87
CA PRO A 519 4.31 -1.32 -6.86
C PRO A 519 3.37 -1.48 -5.66
N THR A 520 2.06 -1.49 -5.88
CA THR A 520 1.04 -1.54 -4.83
C THR A 520 0.35 -2.89 -4.67
N ASN A 521 0.38 -3.73 -5.67
CA ASN A 521 -0.23 -5.06 -5.59
C ASN A 521 0.51 -6.08 -6.44
N VAL A 522 0.49 -7.32 -6.01
CA VAL A 522 0.93 -8.48 -6.78
C VAL A 522 -0.08 -9.61 -6.68
N ARG A 523 -0.45 -10.17 -7.83
CA ARG A 523 -1.32 -11.35 -7.92
C ARG A 523 -0.86 -12.27 -9.04
N PHE A 524 -0.94 -13.56 -8.81
CA PHE A 524 -0.68 -14.54 -9.87
C PHE A 524 -1.93 -14.77 -10.72
N GLY A 525 -1.79 -14.57 -12.03
CA GLY A 525 -2.85 -14.81 -13.00
C GLY A 525 -3.06 -16.29 -13.32
N PRO A 526 -4.20 -16.63 -13.98
CA PRO A 526 -4.48 -18.00 -14.41
C PRO A 526 -3.46 -18.59 -15.38
N ASP A 527 -2.67 -17.74 -16.04
CA ASP A 527 -1.56 -18.12 -16.94
C ASP A 527 -0.26 -18.40 -16.17
N GLY A 528 -0.28 -18.25 -14.85
CA GLY A 528 0.86 -18.50 -13.97
C GLY A 528 1.88 -17.37 -13.92
N CYS A 529 1.64 -16.24 -14.59
CA CYS A 529 2.49 -15.04 -14.47
C CYS A 529 2.09 -14.20 -13.26
N ALA A 530 3.04 -13.48 -12.69
CA ALA A 530 2.77 -12.44 -11.70
C ALA A 530 2.35 -11.15 -12.40
N TYR A 531 1.26 -10.55 -11.93
CA TYR A 531 0.79 -9.23 -12.34
C TYR A 531 1.00 -8.28 -11.19
N VAL A 532 1.69 -7.16 -11.46
CA VAL A 532 2.02 -6.15 -10.47
C VAL A 532 1.30 -4.86 -10.82
N ALA A 533 0.46 -4.37 -9.92
CA ALA A 533 -0.08 -3.01 -10.03
C ALA A 533 1.00 -2.04 -9.59
N ASP A 534 1.24 -1.06 -10.42
CA ASP A 534 2.11 0.08 -10.14
C ASP A 534 1.23 1.33 -10.12
N TYR A 535 1.13 1.95 -8.96
CA TYR A 535 0.26 3.10 -8.72
C TYR A 535 0.52 4.27 -9.67
N GLY A 536 1.75 4.36 -10.16
CA GLY A 536 2.21 5.46 -11.00
C GLY A 536 2.96 6.51 -10.21
N ALA A 537 3.18 7.65 -10.84
CA ALA A 537 3.97 8.73 -10.27
C ALA A 537 3.18 9.51 -9.22
N ILE A 538 3.79 9.67 -8.06
CA ILE A 538 3.37 10.61 -7.02
C ILE A 538 4.52 11.58 -6.82
N ARG A 539 4.26 12.87 -7.04
CA ARG A 539 5.20 13.93 -6.68
C ARG A 539 5.01 14.27 -5.21
N ASP A 540 6.07 14.14 -4.46
CA ASP A 540 6.15 14.61 -3.09
C ASP A 540 6.79 15.99 -3.06
N VAL A 541 5.96 17.03 -3.17
CA VAL A 541 6.42 18.42 -3.25
C VAL A 541 6.70 19.05 -1.89
N GLY A 542 6.49 18.32 -0.81
CA GLY A 542 6.63 18.81 0.55
C GLY A 542 7.72 18.11 1.36
N GLN A 543 8.02 16.90 0.99
CA GLN A 543 8.86 16.01 1.78
C GLN A 543 10.21 15.74 1.11
N SER A 544 10.23 15.60 -0.21
CA SER A 544 11.45 15.41 -1.00
C SER A 544 12.07 16.69 -1.55
N ASP A 545 11.33 17.81 -1.57
CA ASP A 545 11.82 19.10 -2.04
C ASP A 545 11.68 20.18 -0.96
N PRO A 546 12.72 20.42 -0.17
CA PRO A 546 12.72 21.46 0.86
C PRO A 546 12.54 22.88 0.31
N GLU A 547 12.78 23.15 -0.98
CA GLU A 547 12.55 24.47 -1.58
C GLU A 547 11.08 24.72 -1.89
N THR A 548 10.35 23.69 -2.28
CA THR A 548 8.91 23.75 -2.56
C THR A 548 8.06 23.27 -1.39
N GLY A 549 8.66 22.49 -0.49
CA GLY A 549 8.04 21.92 0.67
C GLY A 549 7.41 22.95 1.57
N PHE A 550 6.17 22.70 1.99
CA PHE A 550 5.43 23.44 3.01
C PHE A 550 5.27 24.95 2.76
N LYS A 551 5.48 25.44 1.55
CA LYS A 551 5.18 26.85 1.19
C LYS A 551 3.69 27.16 1.31
N ASN A 552 2.84 26.13 1.25
CA ASN A 552 1.42 26.22 1.51
C ASN A 552 0.94 25.03 2.34
N PRO A 553 0.84 25.16 3.66
CA PRO A 553 0.40 24.08 4.55
C PRO A 553 -1.04 23.60 4.30
N ALA A 554 -1.83 24.32 3.48
CA ALA A 554 -3.16 23.88 3.04
C ALA A 554 -3.11 22.88 1.87
N ASP A 555 -1.98 22.72 1.20
CA ASP A 555 -1.81 21.75 0.12
C ASP A 555 -1.25 20.44 0.67
N SER A 556 -1.76 19.32 0.14
CA SER A 556 -1.12 18.03 0.39
C SER A 556 0.28 18.05 -0.22
N ALA A 557 1.24 17.52 0.51
CA ALA A 557 2.59 17.32 -0.01
C ALA A 557 2.61 16.34 -1.20
N LEU A 558 1.63 15.44 -1.26
CA LEU A 558 1.56 14.38 -2.27
C LEU A 558 0.64 14.78 -3.42
N VAL A 559 1.19 14.82 -4.62
CA VAL A 559 0.45 15.12 -5.86
C VAL A 559 0.46 13.91 -6.77
N GLN A 560 -0.71 13.30 -6.93
CA GLN A 560 -0.92 12.18 -7.85
C GLN A 560 -0.90 12.68 -9.31
N ILE A 561 -0.18 11.98 -10.17
CA ILE A 561 -0.10 12.28 -11.61
C ILE A 561 -0.96 11.29 -12.39
N PRO A 562 -2.14 11.71 -12.90
CA PRO A 562 -3.05 10.82 -13.62
C PRO A 562 -2.43 10.19 -14.88
N GLY A 563 -2.87 8.98 -15.21
CA GLY A 563 -2.43 8.28 -16.42
C GLY A 563 -1.02 7.69 -16.36
N THR A 564 -0.39 7.67 -15.17
CA THR A 564 0.95 7.10 -15.00
C THR A 564 0.96 5.70 -14.39
N GLY A 565 -0.21 5.15 -14.04
CA GLY A 565 -0.34 3.80 -13.53
C GLY A 565 -0.07 2.73 -14.59
N VAL A 566 0.52 1.62 -14.17
CA VAL A 566 0.90 0.50 -15.02
C VAL A 566 0.52 -0.83 -14.37
N ILE A 567 0.09 -1.79 -15.16
CA ILE A 567 0.09 -3.19 -14.76
C ILE A 567 1.27 -3.86 -15.46
N TRP A 568 2.22 -4.29 -14.67
CA TRP A 568 3.35 -5.08 -15.14
C TRP A 568 3.00 -6.57 -15.13
N LYS A 569 3.59 -7.31 -16.06
CA LYS A 569 3.45 -8.76 -16.15
C LYS A 569 4.83 -9.39 -16.13
N ILE A 570 5.07 -10.27 -15.15
CA ILE A 570 6.34 -11.00 -14.99
C ILE A 570 6.05 -12.47 -15.16
N CYS A 571 6.67 -13.08 -16.18
CA CYS A 571 6.49 -14.48 -16.50
C CYS A 571 7.82 -15.23 -16.43
N ARG A 572 7.75 -16.50 -16.03
CA ARG A 572 8.85 -17.44 -16.27
C ARG A 572 8.92 -17.74 -17.76
N GLN A 573 10.13 -17.72 -18.32
CA GLN A 573 10.43 -18.08 -19.72
C GLN A 573 10.68 -19.57 -19.90
#